data_4b47dd969d5cb1f5de3cef6dd2dda43d
#
_entry.id   4b47dd969d5cb1f5de3cef6dd2dda43d
#
_cell.length_a   1.000
_cell.length_b   1.000
_cell.length_c   1.000
_cell.angle_alpha   90.00
_cell.angle_beta   90.00
_cell.angle_gamma   90.00
#
_symmetry.space_group_name_H-M   'P 1'
#
loop_
_entity.id
_entity.type
_entity.pdbx_description
1 polymer ?
#
loop_
_entity_poly.entity_id
_entity_poly.type
_entity_poly.pdbx_seq_one_letter_code
_entity_poly.pdbx_strand_id
1 'polypeptide(L)'
;MEKRMPLLEVKDLTVRVEDREILHGLSLAVNRGEVHAIMGPNGSGKSTLSHVIAGKPGYEVTGGEILFEGEDLLAMSPDERSAKGVFLAFQYPVEIPGVATMTFLRTALNAQRKARGESEFSTPDFLKKVREVAKSLNIPQEMLRRGVNVGFSGGEKKRNEILQMALFEPSLCILDEMDSGLDIDALRIAADGVNALRSPDRAMVVITHYQRLLNYIVPDFVHVMSRGRVVKSGDKELALELEASGYTQFEDAA
;
A
#
# COMPACT_ATOMS: atom_id res chain seq x y z
N MET A 1 -19.67 -10.84 21.24
CA MET A 1 -19.17 -10.27 19.99
C MET A 1 -18.25 -11.31 19.37
N GLU A 2 -18.60 -11.88 18.23
CA GLU A 2 -17.69 -12.73 17.49
C GLU A 2 -16.45 -11.90 17.11
N LYS A 3 -15.28 -12.43 17.45
CA LYS A 3 -14.00 -11.81 17.09
C LYS A 3 -13.88 -11.94 15.57
N ARG A 4 -14.21 -10.88 14.83
CA ARG A 4 -14.00 -10.87 13.38
C ARG A 4 -12.53 -11.14 13.09
N MET A 5 -12.29 -12.07 12.17
CA MET A 5 -10.94 -12.40 11.73
C MET A 5 -10.31 -11.17 11.05
N PRO A 6 -9.06 -10.81 11.40
CA PRO A 6 -8.38 -9.71 10.73
C PRO A 6 -8.31 -9.93 9.21
N LEU A 7 -8.29 -8.83 8.44
CA LEU A 7 -8.04 -8.89 6.99
C LEU A 7 -6.59 -9.31 6.72
N LEU A 8 -5.65 -8.69 7.44
CA LEU A 8 -4.23 -9.03 7.41
C LEU A 8 -3.77 -9.34 8.83
N GLU A 9 -3.10 -10.46 9.01
CA GLU A 9 -2.48 -10.84 10.27
C GLU A 9 -1.03 -11.27 10.03
N VAL A 10 -0.10 -10.55 10.62
CA VAL A 10 1.34 -10.84 10.60
C VAL A 10 1.71 -11.31 11.99
N LYS A 11 2.34 -12.48 12.11
CA LYS A 11 2.74 -13.07 13.40
C LYS A 11 4.21 -13.41 13.38
N ASP A 12 4.92 -12.82 14.33
CA ASP A 12 6.35 -13.08 14.63
C ASP A 12 7.24 -13.11 13.37
N LEU A 13 6.93 -12.25 12.39
CA LEU A 13 7.56 -12.24 11.08
C LEU A 13 9.03 -11.87 11.18
N THR A 14 9.89 -12.77 10.72
CA THR A 14 11.33 -12.58 10.62
C THR A 14 11.75 -12.65 9.16
N VAL A 15 12.46 -11.62 8.69
CA VAL A 15 12.82 -11.46 7.29
C VAL A 15 14.28 -11.10 7.14
N ARG A 16 14.95 -11.79 6.21
CA ARG A 16 16.31 -11.50 5.77
C ARG A 16 16.32 -10.92 4.36
N VAL A 17 17.19 -9.94 4.16
CA VAL A 17 17.52 -9.38 2.84
C VAL A 17 19.01 -9.55 2.64
N GLU A 18 19.41 -10.28 1.61
CA GLU A 18 20.77 -10.76 1.46
C GLU A 18 21.22 -11.49 2.75
N ASP A 19 22.31 -11.06 3.38
CA ASP A 19 22.84 -11.68 4.60
C ASP A 19 22.41 -10.97 5.90
N ARG A 20 21.46 -10.03 5.83
CA ARG A 20 21.04 -9.23 6.99
C ARG A 20 19.59 -9.51 7.33
N GLU A 21 19.35 -9.85 8.59
CA GLU A 21 18.01 -9.88 9.15
C GLU A 21 17.52 -8.43 9.36
N ILE A 22 16.35 -8.13 8.83
CA ILE A 22 15.75 -6.77 8.84
C ILE A 22 14.50 -6.72 9.70
N LEU A 23 13.64 -7.76 9.65
CA LEU A 23 12.51 -7.88 10.55
C LEU A 23 12.78 -8.97 11.57
N HIS A 24 12.47 -8.69 12.84
CA HIS A 24 12.87 -9.49 14.00
C HIS A 24 11.67 -9.91 14.85
N GLY A 25 10.75 -10.72 14.29
CA GLY A 25 9.54 -11.17 15.01
C GLY A 25 8.49 -10.08 15.06
N LEU A 26 8.21 -9.43 13.92
CA LEU A 26 7.21 -8.38 13.80
C LEU A 26 5.79 -8.98 13.80
N SER A 27 4.90 -8.42 14.64
CA SER A 27 3.49 -8.79 14.67
C SER A 27 2.60 -7.57 14.44
N LEU A 28 1.57 -7.72 13.60
CA LEU A 28 0.62 -6.67 13.25
C LEU A 28 -0.72 -7.32 12.81
N ALA A 29 -1.83 -6.75 13.25
CA ALA A 29 -3.16 -7.15 12.78
C ALA A 29 -3.92 -5.92 12.26
N VAL A 30 -4.55 -6.06 11.08
CA VAL A 30 -5.31 -5.00 10.41
C VAL A 30 -6.69 -5.54 10.06
N ASN A 31 -7.75 -4.89 10.53
CA ASN A 31 -9.12 -5.28 10.21
C ASN A 31 -9.64 -4.52 8.98
N ARG A 32 -10.73 -5.02 8.39
CA ARG A 32 -11.41 -4.31 7.31
C ARG A 32 -11.93 -2.95 7.77
N GLY A 33 -11.86 -1.96 6.91
CA GLY A 33 -12.30 -0.59 7.17
C GLY A 33 -11.32 0.27 7.96
N GLU A 34 -10.24 -0.31 8.51
CA GLU A 34 -9.26 0.40 9.31
C GLU A 34 -8.12 1.00 8.46
N VAL A 35 -7.61 2.13 8.92
CA VAL A 35 -6.41 2.79 8.40
C VAL A 35 -5.32 2.73 9.47
N HIS A 36 -4.27 1.99 9.19
CA HIS A 36 -3.10 1.84 10.05
C HIS A 36 -1.93 2.66 9.49
N ALA A 37 -1.32 3.49 10.31
CA ALA A 37 -0.06 4.15 9.98
C ALA A 37 1.11 3.37 10.57
N ILE A 38 2.13 3.12 9.75
CA ILE A 38 3.42 2.57 10.21
C ILE A 38 4.46 3.67 10.11
N MET A 39 4.96 4.10 11.25
CA MET A 39 5.96 5.15 11.38
C MET A 39 7.26 4.60 11.96
N GLY A 40 8.37 5.30 11.73
CA GLY A 40 9.67 4.91 12.26
C GLY A 40 10.82 5.51 11.47
N PRO A 41 12.03 5.51 11.99
CA PRO A 41 13.20 6.05 11.32
C PRO A 41 13.52 5.29 10.03
N ASN A 42 14.37 5.87 9.20
CA ASN A 42 14.86 5.18 8.00
C ASN A 42 15.66 3.93 8.42
N GLY A 43 15.48 2.84 7.69
CA GLY A 43 16.10 1.55 7.99
C GLY A 43 15.40 0.73 9.09
N SER A 44 14.26 1.18 9.64
CA SER A 44 13.51 0.40 10.64
C SER A 44 12.79 -0.85 10.10
N GLY A 45 12.75 -1.04 8.76
CA GLY A 45 12.14 -2.22 8.13
C GLY A 45 10.76 -1.99 7.52
N LYS A 46 10.24 -0.75 7.50
CA LYS A 46 8.87 -0.43 6.98
C LYS A 46 8.66 -0.90 5.54
N SER A 47 9.54 -0.52 4.61
CA SER A 47 9.43 -0.94 3.21
C SER A 47 9.75 -2.43 3.01
N THR A 48 10.53 -3.04 3.91
CA THR A 48 10.72 -4.50 3.93
C THR A 48 9.39 -5.19 4.19
N LEU A 49 8.62 -4.73 5.17
CA LEU A 49 7.29 -5.27 5.46
C LEU A 49 6.34 -5.15 4.26
N SER A 50 6.26 -3.97 3.63
CA SER A 50 5.40 -3.75 2.45
C SER A 50 5.79 -4.65 1.28
N HIS A 51 7.08 -4.81 1.03
CA HIS A 51 7.60 -5.65 -0.05
C HIS A 51 7.34 -7.13 0.19
N VAL A 52 7.49 -7.62 1.43
CA VAL A 52 7.19 -9.01 1.78
C VAL A 52 5.70 -9.31 1.63
N ILE A 53 4.81 -8.41 2.09
CA ILE A 53 3.36 -8.58 1.92
C ILE A 53 2.98 -8.59 0.44
N ALA A 54 3.63 -7.76 -0.38
CA ALA A 54 3.40 -7.74 -1.84
C ALA A 54 4.03 -8.91 -2.59
N GLY A 55 4.89 -9.71 -1.95
CA GLY A 55 5.56 -10.86 -2.57
C GLY A 55 6.75 -10.49 -3.47
N LYS A 56 7.38 -9.33 -3.23
CA LYS A 56 8.54 -8.90 -4.01
C LYS A 56 9.71 -9.87 -3.82
N PRO A 57 10.36 -10.33 -4.91
CA PRO A 57 11.53 -11.21 -4.82
C PRO A 57 12.71 -10.56 -4.07
N GLY A 58 13.58 -11.39 -3.48
CA GLY A 58 14.78 -10.93 -2.77
C GLY A 58 14.58 -10.68 -1.26
N TYR A 59 13.41 -11.02 -0.73
CA TYR A 59 13.08 -11.00 0.69
C TYR A 59 12.83 -12.42 1.17
N GLU A 60 13.68 -12.94 2.04
CA GLU A 60 13.57 -14.31 2.58
C GLU A 60 12.87 -14.27 3.94
N VAL A 61 11.69 -14.87 4.02
CA VAL A 61 11.00 -15.09 5.30
C VAL A 61 11.64 -16.28 5.99
N THR A 62 12.29 -16.03 7.13
CA THR A 62 12.99 -17.06 7.92
C THR A 62 12.18 -17.53 9.12
N GLY A 63 11.09 -16.84 9.46
CA GLY A 63 10.19 -17.22 10.56
C GLY A 63 8.91 -16.42 10.56
N GLY A 64 7.91 -16.92 11.27
CA GLY A 64 6.59 -16.31 11.39
C GLY A 64 5.66 -16.66 10.21
N GLU A 65 4.49 -16.02 10.20
CA GLU A 65 3.47 -16.22 9.18
C GLU A 65 2.79 -14.89 8.79
N ILE A 66 2.24 -14.85 7.59
CA ILE A 66 1.36 -13.76 7.14
C ILE A 66 0.07 -14.39 6.61
N LEU A 67 -1.03 -14.08 7.28
CA LEU A 67 -2.36 -14.52 6.86
C LEU A 67 -3.13 -13.34 6.24
N PHE A 68 -3.71 -13.57 5.09
CA PHE A 68 -4.63 -12.65 4.44
C PHE A 68 -5.99 -13.33 4.29
N GLU A 69 -7.01 -12.78 4.93
CA GLU A 69 -8.34 -13.43 5.04
C GLU A 69 -8.27 -14.87 5.61
N GLY A 70 -7.29 -15.14 6.48
CA GLY A 70 -7.04 -16.45 7.07
C GLY A 70 -6.28 -17.43 6.18
N GLU A 71 -5.92 -17.07 4.96
CA GLU A 71 -5.10 -17.87 4.05
C GLU A 71 -3.63 -17.46 4.13
N ASP A 72 -2.73 -18.43 3.98
CA ASP A 72 -1.27 -18.19 3.99
C ASP A 72 -0.85 -17.36 2.78
N LEU A 73 -0.51 -16.09 3.03
CA LEU A 73 -0.08 -15.16 1.99
C LEU A 73 1.31 -15.51 1.44
N LEU A 74 2.16 -16.14 2.24
CA LEU A 74 3.53 -16.48 1.84
C LEU A 74 3.57 -17.58 0.77
N ALA A 75 2.56 -18.43 0.75
CA ALA A 75 2.42 -19.48 -0.27
C ALA A 75 1.97 -18.95 -1.64
N MET A 76 1.49 -17.69 -1.71
CA MET A 76 0.95 -17.09 -2.94
C MET A 76 2.02 -16.32 -3.71
N SER A 77 1.99 -16.42 -5.05
CA SER A 77 2.76 -15.56 -5.95
C SER A 77 2.24 -14.11 -5.93
N PRO A 78 3.03 -13.11 -6.38
CA PRO A 78 2.62 -11.70 -6.38
C PRO A 78 1.32 -11.43 -7.15
N ASP A 79 1.10 -12.12 -8.26
CA ASP A 79 -0.11 -12.02 -9.08
C ASP A 79 -1.33 -12.63 -8.39
N GLU A 80 -1.17 -13.76 -7.68
CA GLU A 80 -2.22 -14.34 -6.83
C GLU A 80 -2.60 -13.41 -5.69
N ARG A 81 -1.62 -12.80 -4.99
CA ARG A 81 -1.88 -11.79 -3.95
C ARG A 81 -2.65 -10.60 -4.50
N SER A 82 -2.26 -10.10 -5.68
CA SER A 82 -2.97 -9.02 -6.36
C SER A 82 -4.40 -9.42 -6.74
N ALA A 83 -4.62 -10.63 -7.24
CA ALA A 83 -5.94 -11.16 -7.57
C ALA A 83 -6.83 -11.31 -6.33
N LYS A 84 -6.24 -11.68 -5.17
CA LYS A 84 -6.94 -11.74 -3.87
C LYS A 84 -7.30 -10.35 -3.33
N GLY A 85 -6.66 -9.29 -3.79
CA GLY A 85 -6.99 -7.92 -3.40
C GLY A 85 -5.91 -7.20 -2.58
N VAL A 86 -4.66 -7.65 -2.64
CA VAL A 86 -3.51 -6.93 -2.09
C VAL A 86 -2.97 -5.95 -3.14
N PHE A 87 -2.79 -4.69 -2.76
CA PHE A 87 -2.24 -3.64 -3.61
C PHE A 87 -1.12 -2.89 -2.89
N LEU A 88 -0.01 -2.68 -3.59
CA LEU A 88 1.11 -1.87 -3.12
C LEU A 88 1.29 -0.64 -4.02
N ALA A 89 1.13 0.56 -3.44
CA ALA A 89 1.61 1.80 -4.02
C ALA A 89 3.08 1.98 -3.62
N PHE A 90 3.96 2.03 -4.61
CA PHE A 90 5.40 2.05 -4.40
C PHE A 90 5.90 3.44 -3.99
N GLN A 91 6.95 3.51 -3.20
CA GLN A 91 7.66 4.76 -2.95
C GLN A 91 8.10 5.44 -4.25
N TYR A 92 8.70 4.65 -5.17
CA TYR A 92 9.12 5.09 -6.49
C TYR A 92 8.47 4.23 -7.58
N PRO A 93 7.31 4.66 -8.13
CA PRO A 93 6.64 3.92 -9.20
C PRO A 93 7.53 3.81 -10.45
N VAL A 94 7.70 2.58 -10.95
CA VAL A 94 8.56 2.30 -12.11
C VAL A 94 7.93 2.79 -13.41
N GLU A 95 8.77 3.20 -14.35
CA GLU A 95 8.38 3.45 -15.73
C GLU A 95 8.44 2.15 -16.53
N ILE A 96 7.44 1.94 -17.38
CA ILE A 96 7.41 0.77 -18.29
C ILE A 96 7.39 1.28 -19.74
N PRO A 97 8.55 1.57 -20.33
CA PRO A 97 8.64 2.04 -21.70
C PRO A 97 8.02 1.04 -22.68
N GLY A 98 7.31 1.54 -23.68
CA GLY A 98 6.67 0.70 -24.71
C GLY A 98 5.32 0.08 -24.30
N VAL A 99 4.92 0.17 -23.03
CA VAL A 99 3.62 -0.33 -22.55
C VAL A 99 2.68 0.86 -22.33
N ALA A 100 1.63 0.97 -23.15
CA ALA A 100 0.62 2.01 -22.98
C ALA A 100 -0.18 1.79 -21.68
N THR A 101 -0.45 2.88 -20.93
CA THR A 101 -1.20 2.82 -19.66
C THR A 101 -2.54 2.11 -19.83
N MET A 102 -3.31 2.39 -20.88
CA MET A 102 -4.59 1.75 -21.13
C MET A 102 -4.48 0.23 -21.37
N THR A 103 -3.42 -0.20 -22.06
CA THR A 103 -3.15 -1.62 -22.29
C THR A 103 -2.80 -2.32 -20.98
N PHE A 104 -1.91 -1.72 -20.18
CA PHE A 104 -1.55 -2.22 -18.85
C PHE A 104 -2.79 -2.38 -17.96
N LEU A 105 -3.59 -1.32 -17.81
CA LEU A 105 -4.77 -1.32 -16.95
C LEU A 105 -5.78 -2.40 -17.37
N ARG A 106 -6.03 -2.54 -18.68
CA ARG A 106 -6.96 -3.56 -19.21
C ARG A 106 -6.45 -4.97 -18.94
N THR A 107 -5.18 -5.21 -19.22
CA THR A 107 -4.57 -6.54 -19.04
C THR A 107 -4.58 -6.93 -17.57
N ALA A 108 -4.15 -6.05 -16.67
CA ALA A 108 -4.13 -6.31 -15.25
C ALA A 108 -5.53 -6.53 -14.67
N LEU A 109 -6.49 -5.66 -15.03
CA LEU A 109 -7.88 -5.77 -14.54
C LEU A 109 -8.54 -7.07 -15.01
N ASN A 110 -8.36 -7.45 -16.28
CA ASN A 110 -8.92 -8.68 -16.81
C ASN A 110 -8.23 -9.92 -16.21
N ALA A 111 -6.92 -9.88 -15.94
CA ALA A 111 -6.23 -10.95 -15.26
C ALA A 111 -6.78 -11.18 -13.84
N GLN A 112 -7.01 -10.12 -13.07
CA GLN A 112 -7.64 -10.21 -11.75
C GLN A 112 -9.06 -10.78 -11.81
N ARG A 113 -9.88 -10.30 -12.75
CA ARG A 113 -11.24 -10.82 -12.95
C ARG A 113 -11.24 -12.29 -13.28
N LYS A 114 -10.38 -12.71 -14.20
CA LYS A 114 -10.22 -14.13 -14.57
C LYS A 114 -9.83 -14.99 -13.38
N ALA A 115 -8.88 -14.53 -12.56
CA ALA A 115 -8.46 -15.24 -11.36
C ALA A 115 -9.60 -15.38 -10.32
N ARG A 116 -10.54 -14.42 -10.30
CA ARG A 116 -11.75 -14.47 -9.46
C ARG A 116 -12.93 -15.25 -10.09
N GLY A 117 -12.74 -15.84 -11.27
CA GLY A 117 -13.82 -16.53 -12.00
C GLY A 117 -14.84 -15.62 -12.66
N GLU A 118 -14.50 -14.31 -12.82
CA GLU A 118 -15.34 -13.33 -13.47
C GLU A 118 -15.04 -13.22 -14.96
N SER A 119 -16.02 -12.80 -15.76
CA SER A 119 -15.82 -12.54 -17.19
C SER A 119 -14.94 -11.30 -17.41
N GLU A 120 -14.10 -11.32 -18.44
CA GLU A 120 -13.31 -10.16 -18.85
C GLU A 120 -14.20 -9.00 -19.29
N PHE A 121 -13.72 -7.77 -19.06
CA PHE A 121 -14.39 -6.59 -19.62
C PHE A 121 -14.32 -6.58 -21.13
N SER A 122 -15.45 -6.31 -21.77
CA SER A 122 -15.45 -5.89 -23.18
C SER A 122 -14.67 -4.57 -23.33
N THR A 123 -14.17 -4.29 -24.54
CA THR A 123 -13.46 -3.03 -24.79
C THR A 123 -14.32 -1.79 -24.46
N PRO A 124 -15.62 -1.72 -24.87
CA PRO A 124 -16.47 -0.59 -24.52
C PRO A 124 -16.66 -0.42 -22.99
N ASP A 125 -16.92 -1.51 -22.27
CA ASP A 125 -17.16 -1.45 -20.83
C ASP A 125 -15.92 -1.04 -20.07
N PHE A 126 -14.75 -1.57 -20.45
CA PHE A 126 -13.45 -1.13 -19.89
C PHE A 126 -13.22 0.36 -20.10
N LEU A 127 -13.42 0.86 -21.33
CA LEU A 127 -13.23 2.28 -21.64
C LEU A 127 -14.18 3.17 -20.86
N LYS A 128 -15.44 2.73 -20.68
CA LYS A 128 -16.43 3.43 -19.86
C LYS A 128 -15.97 3.50 -18.39
N LYS A 129 -15.62 2.36 -17.78
CA LYS A 129 -15.13 2.30 -16.39
C LYS A 129 -13.91 3.20 -16.16
N VAL A 130 -12.89 3.12 -17.02
CA VAL A 130 -11.69 3.94 -16.87
C VAL A 130 -12.00 5.44 -16.98
N ARG A 131 -12.87 5.85 -17.91
CA ARG A 131 -13.25 7.27 -18.04
C ARG A 131 -14.00 7.79 -16.83
N GLU A 132 -14.93 7.01 -16.28
CA GLU A 132 -15.69 7.35 -15.07
C GLU A 132 -14.75 7.52 -13.88
N VAL A 133 -13.86 6.58 -13.64
CA VAL A 133 -12.88 6.63 -12.54
C VAL A 133 -11.88 7.76 -12.73
N ALA A 134 -11.33 7.94 -13.93
CA ALA A 134 -10.41 9.05 -14.21
C ALA A 134 -11.07 10.42 -14.00
N LYS A 135 -12.35 10.56 -14.37
CA LYS A 135 -13.14 11.78 -14.15
C LYS A 135 -13.34 12.04 -12.65
N SER A 136 -13.70 11.03 -11.85
CA SER A 136 -13.92 11.18 -10.40
C SER A 136 -12.64 11.57 -9.65
N LEU A 137 -11.48 11.16 -10.15
CA LEU A 137 -10.16 11.47 -9.59
C LEU A 137 -9.48 12.68 -10.23
N ASN A 138 -10.17 13.41 -11.12
CA ASN A 138 -9.62 14.55 -11.87
C ASN A 138 -8.31 14.21 -12.62
N ILE A 139 -8.23 13.00 -13.20
CA ILE A 139 -7.05 12.55 -13.96
C ILE A 139 -7.19 12.97 -15.42
N PRO A 140 -6.21 13.73 -15.97
CA PRO A 140 -6.22 14.12 -17.37
C PRO A 140 -6.19 12.91 -18.31
N GLN A 141 -7.01 12.94 -19.36
CA GLN A 141 -7.03 11.84 -20.34
C GLN A 141 -5.70 11.63 -21.08
N GLU A 142 -4.88 12.65 -21.16
CA GLU A 142 -3.55 12.59 -21.75
C GLU A 142 -2.62 11.64 -21.00
N MET A 143 -2.74 11.55 -19.67
CA MET A 143 -1.98 10.58 -18.87
C MET A 143 -2.30 9.14 -19.28
N LEU A 144 -3.55 8.85 -19.61
CA LEU A 144 -4.00 7.50 -20.01
C LEU A 144 -3.43 7.07 -21.38
N ARG A 145 -3.03 8.03 -22.24
CA ARG A 145 -2.50 7.77 -23.57
C ARG A 145 -0.99 7.49 -23.58
N ARG A 146 -0.31 7.88 -22.52
CA ARG A 146 1.16 7.74 -22.39
C ARG A 146 1.52 6.32 -21.95
N GLY A 147 2.80 5.98 -22.08
CA GLY A 147 3.36 4.78 -21.46
C GLY A 147 3.26 4.85 -19.94
N VAL A 148 3.19 3.69 -19.28
CA VAL A 148 3.06 3.60 -17.81
C VAL A 148 4.17 4.39 -17.14
N ASN A 149 3.80 5.48 -16.47
CA ASN A 149 4.67 6.39 -15.74
C ASN A 149 5.78 7.07 -16.55
N VAL A 150 5.86 6.88 -17.88
CA VAL A 150 6.94 7.40 -18.73
C VAL A 150 6.89 8.91 -18.81
N GLY A 151 7.94 9.55 -18.26
CA GLY A 151 8.07 11.01 -18.19
C GLY A 151 6.99 11.67 -17.32
N PHE A 152 6.39 10.96 -16.38
CA PHE A 152 5.46 11.53 -15.40
C PHE A 152 6.25 12.24 -14.30
N SER A 153 5.73 13.38 -13.84
CA SER A 153 6.15 14.00 -12.58
C SER A 153 5.82 13.09 -11.40
N GLY A 154 6.42 13.34 -10.23
CA GLY A 154 6.10 12.59 -9.00
C GLY A 154 4.60 12.57 -8.70
N GLY A 155 3.94 13.73 -8.77
CA GLY A 155 2.50 13.84 -8.57
C GLY A 155 1.65 13.09 -9.61
N GLU A 156 2.07 13.07 -10.88
CA GLU A 156 1.40 12.28 -11.92
C GLU A 156 1.57 10.78 -11.68
N LYS A 157 2.75 10.32 -11.23
CA LYS A 157 2.98 8.91 -10.88
C LYS A 157 2.07 8.49 -9.73
N LYS A 158 1.93 9.30 -8.68
CA LYS A 158 1.03 9.00 -7.55
C LYS A 158 -0.45 9.00 -7.96
N ARG A 159 -0.88 9.94 -8.81
CA ARG A 159 -2.25 9.91 -9.37
C ARG A 159 -2.51 8.64 -10.20
N ASN A 160 -1.50 8.16 -10.93
CA ASN A 160 -1.62 6.91 -11.69
C ASN A 160 -1.75 5.69 -10.77
N GLU A 161 -1.06 5.66 -9.62
CA GLU A 161 -1.25 4.61 -8.60
C GLU A 161 -2.65 4.66 -7.97
N ILE A 162 -3.15 5.85 -7.66
CA ILE A 162 -4.52 6.03 -7.14
C ILE A 162 -5.57 5.59 -8.17
N LEU A 163 -5.35 5.88 -9.47
CA LEU A 163 -6.19 5.36 -10.54
C LEU A 163 -6.21 3.83 -10.57
N GLN A 164 -5.05 3.20 -10.46
CA GLN A 164 -4.93 1.75 -10.39
C GLN A 164 -5.66 1.19 -9.17
N MET A 165 -5.48 1.79 -8.00
CA MET A 165 -6.17 1.42 -6.76
C MET A 165 -7.70 1.52 -6.91
N ALA A 166 -8.19 2.58 -7.57
CA ALA A 166 -9.62 2.78 -7.82
C ALA A 166 -10.20 1.76 -8.82
N LEU A 167 -9.41 1.36 -9.83
CA LEU A 167 -9.85 0.41 -10.86
C LEU A 167 -9.80 -1.03 -10.38
N PHE A 168 -8.76 -1.40 -9.64
CA PHE A 168 -8.54 -2.78 -9.17
C PHE A 168 -9.34 -3.12 -7.92
N GLU A 169 -9.85 -2.12 -7.21
CA GLU A 169 -10.71 -2.26 -6.03
C GLU A 169 -10.15 -3.24 -4.99
N PRO A 170 -8.87 -3.08 -4.56
CA PRO A 170 -8.26 -3.97 -3.60
C PRO A 170 -8.94 -3.87 -2.22
N SER A 171 -8.91 -4.96 -1.45
CA SER A 171 -9.35 -4.95 -0.06
C SER A 171 -8.25 -4.50 0.91
N LEU A 172 -6.97 -4.69 0.55
CA LEU A 172 -5.81 -4.18 1.29
C LEU A 172 -4.97 -3.26 0.40
N CYS A 173 -4.82 -2.00 0.81
CA CYS A 173 -3.95 -1.03 0.16
C CYS A 173 -2.76 -0.72 1.07
N ILE A 174 -1.55 -0.97 0.59
CA ILE A 174 -0.32 -0.56 1.25
C ILE A 174 0.22 0.65 0.50
N LEU A 175 0.40 1.77 1.20
CA LEU A 175 0.84 3.05 0.64
C LEU A 175 2.25 3.34 1.20
N ASP A 176 3.29 2.95 0.45
CA ASP A 176 4.66 3.08 0.92
C ASP A 176 5.24 4.45 0.54
N GLU A 177 5.44 5.30 1.56
CA GLU A 177 6.01 6.66 1.46
C GLU A 177 5.46 7.47 0.27
N MET A 178 4.13 7.47 0.13
CA MET A 178 3.47 8.13 -1.00
C MET A 178 3.65 9.66 -1.04
N ASP A 179 4.14 10.23 0.03
CA ASP A 179 4.47 11.66 0.20
C ASP A 179 5.88 12.02 -0.30
N SER A 180 6.72 11.02 -0.61
CA SER A 180 8.10 11.24 -1.05
C SER A 180 8.17 12.00 -2.36
N GLY A 181 8.88 13.14 -2.36
CA GLY A 181 9.10 13.97 -3.54
C GLY A 181 7.88 14.75 -4.03
N LEU A 182 6.80 14.84 -3.24
CA LEU A 182 5.63 15.65 -3.56
C LEU A 182 5.69 17.03 -2.89
N ASP A 183 5.29 18.06 -3.62
CA ASP A 183 4.94 19.34 -3.03
C ASP A 183 3.61 19.25 -2.26
N ILE A 184 3.25 20.32 -1.56
CA ILE A 184 2.07 20.36 -0.68
C ILE A 184 0.77 20.12 -1.48
N ASP A 185 0.65 20.69 -2.66
CA ASP A 185 -0.55 20.60 -3.47
C ASP A 185 -0.71 19.20 -4.07
N ALA A 186 0.37 18.63 -4.59
CA ALA A 186 0.38 17.25 -5.09
C ALA A 186 0.08 16.24 -3.97
N LEU A 187 0.63 16.45 -2.78
CA LEU A 187 0.35 15.61 -1.61
C LEU A 187 -1.13 15.66 -1.22
N ARG A 188 -1.72 16.86 -1.18
CA ARG A 188 -3.14 17.03 -0.86
C ARG A 188 -4.04 16.32 -1.87
N ILE A 189 -3.77 16.51 -3.17
CA ILE A 189 -4.54 15.84 -4.24
C ILE A 189 -4.43 14.32 -4.12
N ALA A 190 -3.23 13.80 -3.84
CA ALA A 190 -3.02 12.37 -3.65
C ALA A 190 -3.78 11.84 -2.42
N ALA A 191 -3.71 12.54 -1.30
CA ALA A 191 -4.41 12.18 -0.08
C ALA A 191 -5.95 12.24 -0.25
N ASP A 192 -6.48 13.25 -0.94
CA ASP A 192 -7.91 13.35 -1.26
C ASP A 192 -8.35 12.15 -2.12
N GLY A 193 -7.53 11.73 -3.09
CA GLY A 193 -7.78 10.55 -3.90
C GLY A 193 -7.81 9.26 -3.07
N VAL A 194 -6.88 9.09 -2.14
CA VAL A 194 -6.85 7.95 -1.20
C VAL A 194 -8.09 7.96 -0.31
N ASN A 195 -8.43 9.11 0.29
CA ASN A 195 -9.59 9.23 1.16
C ASN A 195 -10.91 8.93 0.44
N ALA A 196 -11.04 9.33 -0.84
CA ALA A 196 -12.21 9.00 -1.65
C ALA A 196 -12.39 7.49 -1.87
N LEU A 197 -11.34 6.70 -1.68
CA LEU A 197 -11.35 5.25 -1.83
C LEU A 197 -11.52 4.49 -0.50
N ARG A 198 -11.67 5.18 0.64
CA ARG A 198 -11.99 4.52 1.92
C ARG A 198 -13.33 3.81 1.83
N SER A 199 -13.41 2.62 2.40
CA SER A 199 -14.65 1.87 2.52
C SER A 199 -14.59 0.92 3.73
N PRO A 200 -15.73 0.48 4.27
CA PRO A 200 -15.76 -0.47 5.39
C PRO A 200 -15.16 -1.84 5.02
N ASP A 201 -15.02 -2.16 3.73
CA ASP A 201 -14.46 -3.41 3.24
C ASP A 201 -12.98 -3.32 2.86
N ARG A 202 -12.40 -2.10 2.91
CA ARG A 202 -11.00 -1.84 2.52
C ARG A 202 -10.19 -1.41 3.71
N ALA A 203 -9.07 -2.10 3.96
CA ALA A 203 -8.06 -1.65 4.88
C ALA A 203 -6.94 -0.90 4.17
N MET A 204 -6.32 0.05 4.86
CA MET A 204 -5.17 0.80 4.36
C MET A 204 -4.03 0.74 5.37
N VAL A 205 -2.82 0.46 4.89
CA VAL A 205 -1.58 0.55 5.65
C VAL A 205 -0.75 1.66 5.05
N VAL A 206 -0.62 2.77 5.76
CA VAL A 206 0.11 3.97 5.32
C VAL A 206 1.48 3.95 5.97
N ILE A 207 2.52 3.77 5.17
CA ILE A 207 3.89 3.82 5.63
C ILE A 207 4.44 5.22 5.36
N THR A 208 4.87 5.91 6.40
CA THR A 208 5.50 7.22 6.28
C THR A 208 6.38 7.51 7.49
N HIS A 209 7.38 8.36 7.29
CA HIS A 209 8.16 8.93 8.38
C HIS A 209 7.77 10.39 8.67
N TYR A 210 6.78 10.94 7.93
CA TYR A 210 6.29 12.30 8.11
C TYR A 210 4.85 12.31 8.62
N GLN A 211 4.64 12.94 9.74
CA GLN A 211 3.30 13.16 10.33
C GLN A 211 2.40 13.99 9.38
N ARG A 212 2.99 14.85 8.55
CA ARG A 212 2.23 15.72 7.62
C ARG A 212 1.26 14.94 6.72
N LEU A 213 1.62 13.75 6.23
CA LEU A 213 0.72 12.90 5.46
C LEU A 213 -0.49 12.47 6.29
N LEU A 214 -0.27 12.15 7.57
CA LEU A 214 -1.32 11.66 8.48
C LEU A 214 -2.30 12.76 8.90
N ASN A 215 -2.00 14.04 8.66
CA ASN A 215 -2.96 15.14 8.80
C ASN A 215 -4.03 15.11 7.69
N TYR A 216 -3.70 14.54 6.54
CA TYR A 216 -4.63 14.37 5.41
C TYR A 216 -5.27 12.98 5.39
N ILE A 217 -4.49 11.93 5.65
CA ILE A 217 -4.97 10.55 5.74
C ILE A 217 -4.95 10.14 7.21
N VAL A 218 -5.97 10.57 7.97
CA VAL A 218 -6.04 10.32 9.42
C VAL A 218 -6.15 8.83 9.69
N PRO A 219 -5.20 8.21 10.42
CA PRO A 219 -5.24 6.80 10.75
C PRO A 219 -6.13 6.53 11.96
N ASP A 220 -6.65 5.30 12.04
CA ASP A 220 -7.31 4.76 13.23
C ASP A 220 -6.28 4.25 14.25
N PHE A 221 -5.17 3.69 13.75
CA PHE A 221 -4.06 3.16 14.54
C PHE A 221 -2.72 3.63 14.01
N VAL A 222 -1.78 3.85 14.92
CA VAL A 222 -0.38 4.22 14.62
C VAL A 222 0.55 3.20 15.26
N HIS A 223 1.48 2.67 14.48
CA HIS A 223 2.49 1.72 14.92
C HIS A 223 3.88 2.31 14.71
N VAL A 224 4.68 2.31 15.75
CA VAL A 224 6.09 2.75 15.69
C VAL A 224 6.96 1.54 15.46
N MET A 225 7.70 1.56 14.35
CA MET A 225 8.72 0.55 14.04
C MET A 225 10.11 1.05 14.39
N SER A 226 10.87 0.23 15.11
CA SER A 226 12.29 0.40 15.36
C SER A 226 12.99 -0.95 15.23
N ARG A 227 14.15 -0.97 14.57
CA ARG A 227 15.00 -2.18 14.40
C ARG A 227 14.20 -3.44 14.05
N GLY A 228 13.31 -3.34 13.06
CA GLY A 228 12.54 -4.49 12.56
C GLY A 228 11.40 -4.99 13.44
N ARG A 229 11.02 -4.23 14.48
CA ARG A 229 9.92 -4.57 15.41
C ARG A 229 8.91 -3.45 15.51
N VAL A 230 7.66 -3.78 15.83
CA VAL A 230 6.69 -2.80 16.33
C VAL A 230 6.96 -2.61 17.83
N VAL A 231 7.41 -1.41 18.22
CA VAL A 231 7.82 -1.10 19.61
C VAL A 231 6.73 -0.38 20.40
N LYS A 232 5.81 0.32 19.72
CA LYS A 232 4.67 0.99 20.33
C LYS A 232 3.51 1.01 19.34
N SER A 233 2.29 0.85 19.85
CA SER A 233 1.07 1.06 19.08
C SER A 233 0.13 1.97 19.87
N GLY A 234 -0.62 2.82 19.14
CA GLY A 234 -1.56 3.77 19.73
C GLY A 234 -2.53 4.28 18.65
N ASP A 235 -3.23 5.32 19.00
CA ASP A 235 -4.12 6.05 18.08
C ASP A 235 -3.39 7.21 17.37
N LYS A 236 -4.13 8.12 16.77
CA LYS A 236 -3.58 9.27 16.03
C LYS A 236 -2.75 10.21 16.90
N GLU A 237 -2.98 10.27 18.22
CA GLU A 237 -2.21 11.10 19.14
C GLU A 237 -0.75 10.65 19.20
N LEU A 238 -0.47 9.36 19.01
CA LEU A 238 0.90 8.85 18.94
C LEU A 238 1.70 9.47 17.78
N ALA A 239 1.07 9.78 16.66
CA ALA A 239 1.75 10.46 15.55
C ALA A 239 2.18 11.89 15.92
N LEU A 240 1.35 12.61 16.70
CA LEU A 240 1.68 13.95 17.21
C LEU A 240 2.81 13.90 18.25
N GLU A 241 2.79 12.89 19.13
CA GLU A 241 3.88 12.65 20.09
C GLU A 241 5.22 12.44 19.36
N LEU A 242 5.22 11.63 18.28
CA LEU A 242 6.41 11.38 17.47
C LEU A 242 6.95 12.61 16.75
N GLU A 243 6.07 13.49 16.27
CA GLU A 243 6.49 14.77 15.66
C GLU A 243 7.17 15.68 16.67
N ALA A 244 6.67 15.73 17.88
CA ALA A 244 7.18 16.60 18.94
C ALA A 244 8.49 16.06 19.57
N SER A 245 8.62 14.74 19.78
CA SER A 245 9.70 14.12 20.53
C SER A 245 10.73 13.37 19.67
N GLY A 246 10.40 13.12 18.38
CA GLY A 246 11.22 12.29 17.50
C GLY A 246 11.18 10.80 17.87
N TYR A 247 12.06 10.02 17.25
CA TYR A 247 12.13 8.55 17.43
C TYR A 247 13.16 8.10 18.46
N THR A 248 13.96 9.01 19.01
CA THR A 248 15.11 8.68 19.88
C THR A 248 14.71 7.81 21.08
N GLN A 249 13.58 8.08 21.68
CA GLN A 249 13.04 7.31 22.83
C GLN A 249 12.73 5.83 22.48
N PHE A 250 12.64 5.49 21.19
CA PHE A 250 12.34 4.14 20.72
C PHE A 250 13.56 3.41 20.14
N GLU A 251 14.71 4.09 20.03
CA GLU A 251 15.95 3.49 19.54
C GLU A 251 16.57 2.55 20.58
N ASP A 252 16.37 2.86 21.87
CA ASP A 252 16.88 2.06 23.00
C ASP A 252 15.91 0.94 23.44
N ALA A 253 14.69 0.94 22.97
CA ALA A 253 13.63 -0.01 23.37
C ALA A 253 13.56 -1.29 22.50
N ALA A 254 14.47 -1.46 21.53
CA ALA A 254 14.44 -2.54 20.52
C ALA A 254 15.65 -3.48 20.60
#